data_54c7639cda7233410fe565f5dd2faa2f
#
_entry.id   54c7639cda7233410fe565f5dd2faa2f
#
_cell.length_a   1.000
_cell.length_b   1.000
_cell.length_c   1.000
_cell.angle_alpha   90.00
_cell.angle_beta   90.00
_cell.angle_gamma   90.00
#
_symmetry.space_group_name_H-M   'P 1'
#
loop_
_entity.id
_entity.type
_entity.pdbx_description
1 polymer ?
#
loop_
_entity_poly.entity_id
_entity_poly.type
_entity_poly.pdbx_seq_one_letter_code
_entity_poly.pdbx_strand_id
1 'polypeptide(L)'
;MTENWSLYHPEIPEFLRRLAETPPMARLRQVGMNCGCEYTSFPHFAGWAPYSRFDHSVGVGLIVWHFTGDLRQSAAGLLHDAATPAFAHVVDFLHGDHLHQESTEARTAELIETSPELQALLKEYGLTTEDVADYHRYPIADNDSPQLSADRLEYTLGDLRCYGFAGADALRRSHRLAGRVRPAGAGLPHAGDRLRLHTGIAPDRPGLCGGRGPLRHAGPGGPAARCREPAGLDRG
;
A
#
# COMPACT_ATOMS: atom_id res chain seq x y z
N MET A 1 -14.28 13.03 -6.28
CA MET A 1 -14.11 11.67 -5.71
C MET A 1 -13.75 10.77 -6.86
N THR A 2 -12.62 10.11 -6.80
CA THR A 2 -12.10 9.36 -7.93
C THR A 2 -12.87 8.04 -8.06
N GLU A 3 -13.19 7.62 -9.29
CA GLU A 3 -13.83 6.33 -9.64
C GLU A 3 -13.07 5.10 -9.08
N ASN A 4 -11.88 5.33 -8.55
CA ASN A 4 -10.94 4.32 -8.11
C ASN A 4 -11.40 3.55 -6.86
N TRP A 5 -12.07 4.20 -5.93
CA TRP A 5 -12.47 3.58 -4.65
C TRP A 5 -13.70 2.69 -4.75
N SER A 6 -14.54 2.88 -5.79
CA SER A 6 -15.64 1.96 -6.10
C SER A 6 -15.18 0.54 -6.44
N LEU A 7 -13.86 0.35 -6.63
CA LEU A 7 -13.23 -0.95 -6.76
C LEU A 7 -13.36 -1.78 -5.47
N TYR A 8 -13.20 -1.13 -4.31
CA TYR A 8 -13.11 -1.78 -3.00
C TYR A 8 -14.45 -1.84 -2.28
N HIS A 9 -15.23 -0.77 -2.37
CA HIS A 9 -16.58 -0.69 -1.79
C HIS A 9 -17.46 0.26 -2.62
N PRO A 10 -18.77 -0.03 -2.78
CA PRO A 10 -19.65 0.80 -3.62
C PRO A 10 -19.81 2.23 -3.11
N GLU A 11 -19.75 2.41 -1.80
CA GLU A 11 -19.91 3.71 -1.13
C GLU A 11 -18.80 3.92 -0.10
N ILE A 12 -18.39 5.17 0.12
CA ILE A 12 -17.46 5.51 1.20
C ILE A 12 -18.29 5.82 2.44
N PRO A 13 -18.16 5.03 3.52
CA PRO A 13 -18.84 5.34 4.78
C PRO A 13 -18.49 6.74 5.28
N GLU A 14 -19.48 7.43 5.83
CA GLU A 14 -19.33 8.83 6.25
C GLU A 14 -18.16 9.03 7.23
N PHE A 15 -17.99 8.10 8.17
CA PHE A 15 -16.89 8.19 9.13
C PHE A 15 -15.51 8.09 8.47
N LEU A 16 -15.32 7.20 7.47
CA LEU A 16 -14.06 7.11 6.72
C LEU A 16 -13.82 8.36 5.88
N ARG A 17 -14.89 8.88 5.25
CA ARG A 17 -14.81 10.11 4.47
C ARG A 17 -14.36 11.29 5.34
N ARG A 18 -14.96 11.45 6.53
CA ARG A 18 -14.62 12.54 7.46
C ARG A 18 -13.20 12.40 8.01
N LEU A 19 -12.76 11.19 8.38
CA LEU A 19 -11.39 10.95 8.81
C LEU A 19 -10.38 11.25 7.69
N ALA A 20 -10.68 10.85 6.45
CA ALA A 20 -9.81 11.10 5.29
C ALA A 20 -9.67 12.59 4.95
N GLU A 21 -10.67 13.41 5.26
CA GLU A 21 -10.64 14.86 5.02
C GLU A 21 -9.86 15.66 6.09
N THR A 22 -9.41 15.03 7.16
CA THR A 22 -8.58 15.70 8.17
C THR A 22 -7.23 16.16 7.61
N PRO A 23 -6.63 17.23 8.12
CA PRO A 23 -5.36 17.75 7.61
C PRO A 23 -4.23 16.72 7.56
N PRO A 24 -4.04 15.84 8.58
CA PRO A 24 -3.03 14.79 8.53
C PRO A 24 -3.20 13.84 7.35
N MET A 25 -4.42 13.46 7.01
CA MET A 25 -4.71 12.59 5.89
C MET A 25 -4.67 13.33 4.56
N ALA A 26 -5.25 14.54 4.50
CA ALA A 26 -5.33 15.33 3.27
C ALA A 26 -3.95 15.63 2.65
N ARG A 27 -2.91 15.82 3.48
CA ARG A 27 -1.53 16.03 3.01
C ARG A 27 -0.99 14.85 2.19
N LEU A 28 -1.45 13.62 2.46
CA LEU A 28 -1.01 12.41 1.76
C LEU A 28 -1.38 12.41 0.27
N ARG A 29 -2.27 13.29 -0.17
CA ARG A 29 -2.57 13.52 -1.60
C ARG A 29 -1.35 13.97 -2.39
N GLN A 30 -0.36 14.57 -1.70
CA GLN A 30 0.89 15.06 -2.29
C GLN A 30 2.07 14.11 -2.04
N VAL A 31 1.83 12.94 -1.41
CA VAL A 31 2.85 11.93 -1.18
C VAL A 31 2.59 10.76 -2.12
N GLY A 32 3.48 10.56 -3.09
CA GLY A 32 3.35 9.49 -4.07
C GLY A 32 3.63 8.11 -3.50
N MET A 33 3.02 7.08 -4.07
CA MET A 33 3.26 5.68 -3.70
C MET A 33 4.56 5.12 -4.28
N ASN A 34 5.05 5.69 -5.38
CA ASN A 34 6.15 5.11 -6.18
C ASN A 34 7.54 5.66 -5.81
N CYS A 35 7.71 6.11 -4.56
CA CYS A 35 9.00 6.56 -4.01
C CYS A 35 9.76 7.56 -4.90
N GLY A 36 9.05 8.45 -5.58
CA GLY A 36 9.62 9.48 -6.45
C GLY A 36 9.80 9.10 -7.92
N CYS A 37 9.46 7.86 -8.33
CA CYS A 37 9.50 7.46 -9.74
C CYS A 37 8.54 8.31 -10.61
N GLU A 38 7.48 8.84 -10.03
CA GLU A 38 6.53 9.75 -10.68
C GLU A 38 7.12 11.12 -11.03
N TYR A 39 8.26 11.48 -10.46
CA TYR A 39 8.94 12.77 -10.71
C TYR A 39 10.09 12.68 -11.72
N THR A 40 10.38 11.49 -12.23
CA THR A 40 11.45 11.31 -13.21
C THR A 40 10.91 11.44 -14.64
N SER A 41 11.76 11.96 -15.54
CA SER A 41 11.49 11.95 -16.99
C SER A 41 11.90 10.66 -17.69
N PHE A 42 12.31 9.63 -16.92
CA PHE A 42 12.74 8.35 -17.52
C PHE A 42 11.55 7.68 -18.23
N PRO A 43 11.69 7.31 -19.52
CA PRO A 43 10.56 6.85 -20.34
C PRO A 43 9.81 5.64 -19.79
N HIS A 44 10.47 4.81 -18.99
CA HIS A 44 9.84 3.63 -18.38
C HIS A 44 8.71 3.97 -17.42
N PHE A 45 8.82 5.11 -16.72
CA PHE A 45 7.83 5.59 -15.77
C PHE A 45 6.85 6.61 -16.38
N ALA A 46 7.11 7.01 -17.63
CA ALA A 46 6.24 7.94 -18.33
C ALA A 46 4.86 7.32 -18.57
N GLY A 47 3.81 8.06 -18.24
CA GLY A 47 2.43 7.62 -18.47
C GLY A 47 1.83 6.77 -17.36
N TRP A 48 2.51 6.60 -16.22
CA TRP A 48 1.89 6.02 -15.04
C TRP A 48 0.74 6.90 -14.55
N ALA A 49 -0.36 6.27 -14.14
CA ALA A 49 -1.46 7.00 -13.54
C ALA A 49 -1.06 7.54 -12.16
N PRO A 50 -1.52 8.74 -11.77
CA PRO A 50 -1.30 9.24 -10.42
C PRO A 50 -1.82 8.27 -9.36
N TYR A 51 -0.99 7.99 -8.36
CA TYR A 51 -1.32 7.13 -7.24
C TYR A 51 -0.63 7.66 -5.98
N SER A 52 -1.43 8.18 -5.08
CA SER A 52 -0.95 8.80 -3.84
C SER A 52 -1.12 7.90 -2.63
N ARG A 53 -0.38 8.19 -1.56
CA ARG A 53 -0.58 7.55 -0.26
C ARG A 53 -1.97 7.79 0.30
N PHE A 54 -2.59 8.89 -0.06
CA PHE A 54 -3.99 9.14 0.27
C PHE A 54 -4.92 8.11 -0.39
N ASP A 55 -4.74 7.86 -1.69
CA ASP A 55 -5.55 6.87 -2.42
C ASP A 55 -5.38 5.48 -1.83
N HIS A 56 -4.15 5.12 -1.51
CA HIS A 56 -3.80 3.87 -0.83
C HIS A 56 -4.49 3.75 0.54
N SER A 57 -4.30 4.73 1.41
CA SER A 57 -4.86 4.72 2.77
C SER A 57 -6.39 4.60 2.76
N VAL A 58 -7.07 5.35 1.88
CA VAL A 58 -8.53 5.24 1.71
C VAL A 58 -8.91 3.85 1.21
N GLY A 59 -8.16 3.32 0.24
CA GLY A 59 -8.36 1.97 -0.28
C GLY A 59 -8.24 0.89 0.79
N VAL A 60 -7.21 0.97 1.64
CA VAL A 60 -7.02 0.04 2.78
C VAL A 60 -8.20 0.10 3.74
N GLY A 61 -8.60 1.30 4.17
CA GLY A 61 -9.76 1.48 5.05
C GLY A 61 -11.05 0.90 4.45
N LEU A 62 -11.28 1.08 3.13
CA LEU A 62 -12.45 0.54 2.43
C LEU A 62 -12.42 -0.98 2.27
N ILE A 63 -11.25 -1.57 2.04
CA ILE A 63 -11.09 -3.04 2.00
C ILE A 63 -11.40 -3.63 3.36
N VAL A 64 -10.85 -3.06 4.44
CA VAL A 64 -11.15 -3.52 5.81
C VAL A 64 -12.64 -3.39 6.09
N TRP A 65 -13.26 -2.26 5.77
CA TRP A 65 -14.70 -2.06 5.92
C TRP A 65 -15.53 -3.08 5.14
N HIS A 66 -15.17 -3.33 3.88
CA HIS A 66 -15.86 -4.29 3.01
C HIS A 66 -15.90 -5.70 3.60
N PHE A 67 -14.83 -6.13 4.24
CA PHE A 67 -14.72 -7.48 4.76
C PHE A 67 -15.14 -7.65 6.22
N THR A 68 -15.15 -6.58 7.01
CA THR A 68 -15.41 -6.65 8.45
C THR A 68 -16.69 -5.94 8.87
N GLY A 69 -17.02 -4.83 8.23
CA GLY A 69 -18.03 -3.89 8.72
C GLY A 69 -17.64 -3.26 10.06
N ASP A 70 -16.39 -3.34 10.47
CA ASP A 70 -15.89 -2.86 11.75
C ASP A 70 -15.26 -1.48 11.60
N LEU A 71 -15.84 -0.49 12.29
CA LEU A 71 -15.44 0.90 12.24
C LEU A 71 -14.01 1.11 12.77
N ARG A 72 -13.65 0.43 13.86
CA ARG A 72 -12.35 0.54 14.53
C ARG A 72 -11.22 0.06 13.63
N GLN A 73 -11.37 -1.17 13.12
CA GLN A 73 -10.38 -1.76 12.21
C GLN A 73 -10.23 -0.95 10.92
N SER A 74 -11.35 -0.44 10.38
CA SER A 74 -11.35 0.36 9.16
C SER A 74 -10.69 1.72 9.35
N ALA A 75 -10.91 2.35 10.52
CA ALA A 75 -10.22 3.60 10.86
C ALA A 75 -8.70 3.37 11.06
N ALA A 76 -8.29 2.27 11.70
CA ALA A 76 -6.89 1.90 11.82
C ALA A 76 -6.24 1.69 10.45
N GLY A 77 -6.89 0.93 9.55
CA GLY A 77 -6.44 0.74 8.18
C GLY A 77 -6.36 2.04 7.36
N LEU A 78 -7.28 2.99 7.59
CA LEU A 78 -7.22 4.31 6.94
C LEU A 78 -6.03 5.13 7.45
N LEU A 79 -5.74 5.10 8.75
CA LEU A 79 -4.79 6.00 9.41
C LEU A 79 -3.35 5.44 9.44
N HIS A 80 -3.12 4.19 9.02
CA HIS A 80 -1.82 3.52 9.16
C HIS A 80 -0.65 4.31 8.57
N ASP A 81 -0.84 4.96 7.44
CA ASP A 81 0.16 5.75 6.72
C ASP A 81 0.10 7.26 7.06
N ALA A 82 -0.72 7.68 8.04
CA ALA A 82 -0.95 9.10 8.34
C ALA A 82 0.32 9.88 8.63
N ALA A 83 1.34 9.26 9.22
CA ALA A 83 2.62 9.88 9.54
C ALA A 83 3.70 9.70 8.47
N THR A 84 3.44 9.01 7.37
CA THR A 84 4.44 8.77 6.32
C THR A 84 5.04 10.10 5.81
N PRO A 85 6.38 10.26 5.81
CA PRO A 85 7.03 11.48 5.36
C PRO A 85 6.91 11.65 3.83
N ALA A 86 7.19 12.87 3.33
CA ALA A 86 7.04 13.22 1.91
C ALA A 86 7.84 12.30 0.97
N PHE A 87 9.00 11.82 1.42
CA PHE A 87 9.85 10.92 0.65
C PHE A 87 9.67 9.44 1.04
N ALA A 88 8.64 9.13 1.82
CA ALA A 88 8.28 7.77 2.21
C ALA A 88 9.51 6.96 2.68
N HIS A 89 9.68 5.74 2.19
CA HIS A 89 10.77 4.83 2.59
C HIS A 89 12.20 5.30 2.24
N VAL A 90 12.35 6.34 1.42
CA VAL A 90 13.69 6.93 1.17
C VAL A 90 14.26 7.51 2.47
N VAL A 91 13.41 8.02 3.36
CA VAL A 91 13.80 8.54 4.67
C VAL A 91 14.29 7.41 5.57
N ASP A 92 13.59 6.27 5.59
CA ASP A 92 13.98 5.09 6.38
C ASP A 92 15.33 4.56 5.90
N PHE A 93 15.56 4.54 4.59
CA PHE A 93 16.84 4.17 4.00
C PHE A 93 17.98 5.11 4.42
N LEU A 94 17.76 6.42 4.42
CA LEU A 94 18.74 7.43 4.84
C LEU A 94 19.11 7.30 6.33
N HIS A 95 18.17 6.87 7.16
CA HIS A 95 18.40 6.66 8.59
C HIS A 95 18.89 5.24 8.94
N GLY A 96 19.08 4.36 7.94
CA GLY A 96 19.53 3.00 8.15
C GLY A 96 18.47 2.05 8.71
N ASP A 97 17.23 2.50 8.83
CA ASP A 97 16.08 1.73 9.36
C ASP A 97 15.24 1.08 8.24
N HIS A 98 15.90 0.66 7.18
CA HIS A 98 15.26 0.05 6.02
C HIS A 98 14.72 -1.38 6.26
N LEU A 99 15.05 -1.98 7.40
CA LEU A 99 14.63 -3.35 7.75
C LEU A 99 13.39 -3.39 8.63
N HIS A 100 13.20 -2.44 9.52
CA HIS A 100 12.14 -2.48 10.54
C HIS A 100 11.02 -1.48 10.30
N GLN A 101 11.33 -0.30 9.71
CA GLN A 101 10.36 0.77 9.40
C GLN A 101 9.54 1.25 10.63
N GLU A 102 10.03 0.98 11.86
CA GLU A 102 9.37 1.27 13.13
C GLU A 102 9.14 2.77 13.39
N SER A 103 9.96 3.62 12.73
CA SER A 103 9.88 5.07 12.91
C SER A 103 8.54 5.68 12.48
N THR A 104 7.81 5.03 11.57
CA THR A 104 6.54 5.54 11.06
C THR A 104 5.38 5.25 12.02
N GLU A 105 5.39 4.08 12.69
CA GLU A 105 4.31 3.67 13.60
C GLU A 105 4.24 4.53 14.87
N ALA A 106 5.39 4.74 15.53
CA ALA A 106 5.45 5.61 16.70
C ALA A 106 4.99 7.04 16.39
N ARG A 107 5.32 7.54 15.19
CA ARG A 107 4.89 8.86 14.71
C ARG A 107 3.40 8.91 14.39
N THR A 108 2.80 7.79 13.97
CA THR A 108 1.35 7.73 13.69
C THR A 108 0.55 7.97 14.98
N ALA A 109 0.93 7.32 16.08
CA ALA A 109 0.30 7.55 17.38
C ALA A 109 0.42 9.02 17.82
N GLU A 110 1.64 9.60 17.79
CA GLU A 110 1.89 10.99 18.12
C GLU A 110 1.08 11.95 17.24
N LEU A 111 1.03 11.71 15.93
CA LEU A 111 0.27 12.53 14.99
C LEU A 111 -1.22 12.52 15.30
N ILE A 112 -1.77 11.35 15.61
CA ILE A 112 -3.18 11.20 15.97
C ILE A 112 -3.47 11.92 17.28
N GLU A 113 -2.62 11.77 18.29
CA GLU A 113 -2.76 12.41 19.60
C GLU A 113 -2.71 13.93 19.54
N THR A 114 -1.84 14.46 18.68
CA THR A 114 -1.62 15.89 18.54
C THR A 114 -2.54 16.60 17.56
N SER A 115 -3.36 15.85 16.78
CA SER A 115 -4.33 16.42 15.85
C SER A 115 -5.69 16.64 16.51
N PRO A 116 -6.12 17.91 16.75
CA PRO A 116 -7.41 18.18 17.35
C PRO A 116 -8.59 17.66 16.53
N GLU A 117 -8.49 17.72 15.20
CA GLU A 117 -9.54 17.27 14.29
C GLU A 117 -9.72 15.76 14.34
N LEU A 118 -8.61 14.99 14.34
CA LEU A 118 -8.66 13.54 14.49
C LEU A 118 -9.22 13.16 15.85
N GLN A 119 -8.74 13.78 16.94
CA GLN A 119 -9.23 13.51 18.29
C GLN A 119 -10.72 13.78 18.44
N ALA A 120 -11.22 14.88 17.86
CA ALA A 120 -12.65 15.21 17.90
C ALA A 120 -13.49 14.15 17.17
N LEU A 121 -13.05 13.71 15.99
CA LEU A 121 -13.76 12.68 15.22
C LEU A 121 -13.68 11.32 15.89
N LEU A 122 -12.52 10.89 16.38
CA LEU A 122 -12.40 9.62 17.10
C LEU A 122 -13.34 9.59 18.29
N LYS A 123 -13.37 10.66 19.10
CA LYS A 123 -14.30 10.78 20.23
C LYS A 123 -15.76 10.72 19.80
N GLU A 124 -16.14 11.36 18.70
CA GLU A 124 -17.50 11.34 18.16
C GLU A 124 -17.94 9.92 17.80
N TYR A 125 -17.02 9.12 17.25
CA TYR A 125 -17.28 7.73 16.87
C TYR A 125 -16.98 6.71 17.99
N GLY A 126 -16.66 7.17 19.21
CA GLY A 126 -16.36 6.31 20.36
C GLY A 126 -15.06 5.52 20.23
N LEU A 127 -14.08 6.06 19.50
CA LEU A 127 -12.75 5.50 19.31
C LEU A 127 -11.72 6.26 20.15
N THR A 128 -10.63 5.57 20.49
CA THR A 128 -9.43 6.13 21.11
C THR A 128 -8.24 6.08 20.15
N THR A 129 -7.16 6.80 20.45
CA THR A 129 -5.90 6.69 19.72
C THR A 129 -5.39 5.26 19.70
N GLU A 130 -5.44 4.55 20.84
CA GLU A 130 -5.01 3.16 20.95
C GLU A 130 -5.78 2.20 20.03
N ASP A 131 -7.04 2.52 19.72
CA ASP A 131 -7.85 1.70 18.80
C ASP A 131 -7.37 1.78 17.36
N VAL A 132 -6.68 2.86 16.96
CA VAL A 132 -6.41 3.16 15.55
C VAL A 132 -4.94 3.41 15.22
N ALA A 133 -4.07 3.59 16.21
CA ALA A 133 -2.66 3.92 15.98
C ALA A 133 -1.83 2.72 15.50
N ASP A 134 -2.20 1.51 15.92
CA ASP A 134 -1.51 0.27 15.56
C ASP A 134 -2.45 -0.63 14.77
N TYR A 135 -2.33 -0.61 13.45
CA TYR A 135 -3.17 -1.41 12.54
C TYR A 135 -2.75 -2.88 12.48
N HIS A 136 -1.54 -3.25 12.91
CA HIS A 136 -1.08 -4.63 13.01
C HIS A 136 -1.88 -5.47 14.02
N ARG A 137 -2.55 -4.82 14.97
CA ARG A 137 -3.50 -5.49 15.88
C ARG A 137 -4.67 -6.14 15.14
N TYR A 138 -4.88 -5.79 13.89
CA TYR A 138 -6.01 -6.24 13.08
C TYR A 138 -5.51 -7.08 11.90
N PRO A 139 -5.56 -8.44 11.99
CA PRO A 139 -4.99 -9.33 10.98
C PRO A 139 -5.55 -9.15 9.57
N ILE A 140 -6.72 -8.51 9.42
CA ILE A 140 -7.26 -8.15 8.11
C ILE A 140 -6.59 -6.90 7.54
N ALA A 141 -6.22 -5.93 8.38
CA ALA A 141 -5.54 -4.72 7.94
C ALA A 141 -4.09 -5.02 7.57
N ASP A 142 -3.35 -5.67 8.51
CA ASP A 142 -2.03 -6.22 8.24
C ASP A 142 -1.78 -7.54 8.99
N ASN A 143 -0.82 -8.33 8.51
CA ASN A 143 -0.46 -9.64 9.05
C ASN A 143 0.90 -10.09 8.54
N ASP A 144 1.43 -11.20 9.06
CA ASP A 144 2.73 -11.73 8.66
C ASP A 144 2.77 -12.14 7.18
N SER A 145 3.85 -11.78 6.50
CA SER A 145 4.13 -12.26 5.14
C SER A 145 4.34 -13.79 5.17
N PRO A 146 3.80 -14.54 4.21
CA PRO A 146 3.25 -14.14 2.92
C PRO A 146 1.71 -14.04 2.88
N GLN A 147 1.04 -13.91 4.00
CA GLN A 147 -0.42 -13.79 4.03
C GLN A 147 -0.88 -12.47 3.39
N LEU A 148 -2.07 -12.48 2.79
CA LEU A 148 -2.65 -11.31 2.17
C LEU A 148 -3.38 -10.46 3.23
N SER A 149 -2.98 -9.21 3.39
CA SER A 149 -3.66 -8.19 4.18
C SER A 149 -4.39 -7.18 3.29
N ALA A 150 -5.19 -6.31 3.88
CA ALA A 150 -5.81 -5.21 3.14
C ALA A 150 -4.78 -4.25 2.56
N ASP A 151 -3.72 -3.94 3.32
CA ASP A 151 -2.60 -3.14 2.86
C ASP A 151 -1.95 -3.76 1.60
N ARG A 152 -1.53 -5.04 1.70
CA ARG A 152 -0.91 -5.75 0.56
C ARG A 152 -1.84 -5.89 -0.63
N LEU A 153 -3.12 -6.13 -0.41
CA LEU A 153 -4.10 -6.22 -1.48
C LEU A 153 -4.27 -4.88 -2.18
N GLU A 154 -4.38 -3.79 -1.40
CA GLU A 154 -4.60 -2.47 -1.95
C GLU A 154 -3.44 -2.02 -2.81
N TYR A 155 -2.19 -2.04 -2.29
CA TYR A 155 -1.07 -1.58 -3.09
C TYR A 155 -0.83 -2.47 -4.33
N THR A 156 -1.10 -3.79 -4.24
CA THR A 156 -0.98 -4.68 -5.41
C THR A 156 -1.98 -4.30 -6.50
N LEU A 157 -3.23 -4.04 -6.14
CA LEU A 157 -4.26 -3.64 -7.11
C LEU A 157 -4.02 -2.21 -7.62
N GLY A 158 -3.57 -1.31 -6.75
CA GLY A 158 -3.19 0.06 -7.08
C GLY A 158 -2.04 0.12 -8.06
N ASP A 159 -0.99 -0.67 -7.84
CA ASP A 159 0.16 -0.79 -8.75
C ASP A 159 -0.25 -1.35 -10.11
N LEU A 160 -1.02 -2.44 -10.14
CA LEU A 160 -1.53 -3.02 -11.40
C LEU A 160 -2.31 -1.99 -12.22
N ARG A 161 -3.07 -1.13 -11.56
CA ARG A 161 -3.79 -0.03 -12.21
C ARG A 161 -2.85 1.08 -12.64
N CYS A 162 -1.99 1.55 -11.73
CA CYS A 162 -1.06 2.66 -11.95
C CYS A 162 -0.15 2.40 -13.16
N TYR A 163 0.37 1.18 -13.25
CA TYR A 163 1.27 0.75 -14.33
C TYR A 163 0.52 0.31 -15.61
N GLY A 164 -0.81 0.33 -15.58
CA GLY A 164 -1.62 -0.06 -16.75
C GLY A 164 -1.63 -1.56 -17.05
N PHE A 165 -1.29 -2.41 -16.07
CA PHE A 165 -1.26 -3.87 -16.27
C PHE A 165 -2.64 -4.53 -16.19
N ALA A 166 -3.61 -3.90 -15.52
CA ALA A 166 -4.96 -4.44 -15.40
C ALA A 166 -6.03 -3.36 -15.50
N GLY A 167 -7.08 -3.63 -16.25
CA GLY A 167 -8.25 -2.78 -16.34
C GLY A 167 -9.18 -2.97 -15.13
N ALA A 168 -10.10 -2.00 -14.91
CA ALA A 168 -10.99 -1.94 -13.75
C ALA A 168 -11.78 -3.24 -13.50
N ASP A 169 -12.26 -3.92 -14.55
CA ASP A 169 -13.03 -5.16 -14.38
C ASP A 169 -12.19 -6.34 -13.89
N ALA A 170 -10.93 -6.43 -14.34
CA ALA A 170 -10.00 -7.45 -13.84
C ALA A 170 -9.69 -7.20 -12.36
N LEU A 171 -9.44 -5.96 -11.98
CA LEU A 171 -9.19 -5.57 -10.59
C LEU A 171 -10.39 -5.85 -9.68
N ARG A 172 -11.62 -5.49 -10.12
CA ARG A 172 -12.85 -5.83 -9.38
C ARG A 172 -13.03 -7.32 -9.18
N ARG A 173 -12.71 -8.13 -10.19
CA ARG A 173 -12.76 -9.61 -10.06
C ARG A 173 -11.74 -10.10 -9.03
N SER A 174 -10.50 -9.60 -9.07
CA SER A 174 -9.44 -9.96 -8.12
C SER A 174 -9.80 -9.59 -6.69
N HIS A 175 -10.33 -8.40 -6.46
CA HIS A 175 -10.82 -7.97 -5.15
C HIS A 175 -11.94 -8.88 -4.61
N ARG A 176 -12.95 -9.19 -5.43
CA ARG A 176 -14.03 -10.12 -5.03
C ARG A 176 -13.55 -11.52 -4.74
N LEU A 177 -12.55 -12.04 -5.47
CA LEU A 177 -11.98 -13.34 -5.23
C LEU A 177 -11.19 -13.39 -3.92
N ALA A 178 -10.49 -12.33 -3.56
CA ALA A 178 -9.82 -12.21 -2.27
C ALA A 178 -10.77 -12.43 -1.08
N GLY A 179 -12.03 -11.96 -1.18
CA GLY A 179 -13.05 -12.15 -0.14
C GLY A 179 -13.67 -13.54 -0.04
N ARG A 180 -13.61 -14.36 -1.10
CA ARG A 180 -14.29 -15.68 -1.14
C ARG A 180 -13.56 -16.80 -0.40
N VAL A 181 -12.32 -16.59 0.03
CA VAL A 181 -11.44 -17.66 0.57
C VAL A 181 -11.16 -17.44 2.06
N ARG A 182 -12.08 -16.84 2.80
CA ARG A 182 -11.94 -16.68 4.25
C ARG A 182 -12.29 -17.95 5.03
N PRO A 183 -11.38 -18.52 5.82
CA PRO A 183 -11.73 -19.18 7.07
C PRO A 183 -12.06 -18.10 8.10
N ALA A 184 -13.08 -18.30 8.92
CA ALA A 184 -13.44 -17.41 10.00
C ALA A 184 -12.23 -17.18 10.94
N GLY A 185 -11.81 -15.93 11.14
CA GLY A 185 -10.69 -15.57 12.03
C GLY A 185 -9.30 -15.51 11.41
N ALA A 186 -9.13 -15.83 10.13
CA ALA A 186 -7.85 -15.70 9.43
C ALA A 186 -7.81 -14.41 8.60
N GLY A 187 -6.62 -13.82 8.44
CA GLY A 187 -6.37 -12.76 7.47
C GLY A 187 -6.78 -13.14 6.04
N LEU A 188 -6.61 -12.24 5.09
CA LEU A 188 -6.85 -12.54 3.68
C LEU A 188 -5.92 -13.68 3.22
N PRO A 189 -6.33 -14.53 2.27
CA PRO A 189 -5.52 -15.68 1.84
C PRO A 189 -4.21 -15.25 1.15
N HIS A 190 -3.24 -16.16 1.12
CA HIS A 190 -1.90 -15.93 0.57
C HIS A 190 -1.91 -15.29 -0.82
N ALA A 191 -1.12 -14.24 -0.99
CA ALA A 191 -0.98 -13.51 -2.26
C ALA A 191 -0.47 -14.42 -3.40
N GLY A 192 0.40 -15.39 -3.09
CA GLY A 192 1.05 -16.27 -4.06
C GLY A 192 0.11 -17.25 -4.77
N ASP A 193 -0.98 -17.68 -4.11
CA ASP A 193 -1.86 -18.72 -4.64
C ASP A 193 -2.93 -18.21 -5.62
N ARG A 194 -3.09 -16.89 -5.75
CA ARG A 194 -4.22 -16.29 -6.46
C ARG A 194 -3.90 -15.35 -7.57
N LEU A 195 -2.76 -14.69 -7.55
CA LEU A 195 -2.30 -13.94 -8.72
C LEU A 195 -2.08 -14.86 -9.93
N ARG A 196 -1.87 -16.16 -9.71
CA ARG A 196 -1.80 -17.17 -10.79
C ARG A 196 -3.13 -17.39 -11.51
N LEU A 197 -4.25 -16.98 -10.91
CA LEU A 197 -5.52 -17.46 -11.42
C LEU A 197 -6.08 -16.68 -12.60
N HIS A 198 -5.70 -15.45 -12.92
CA HIS A 198 -6.35 -14.74 -14.04
C HIS A 198 -5.70 -13.45 -14.54
N THR A 199 -4.44 -13.22 -14.30
CA THR A 199 -3.76 -12.20 -15.07
C THR A 199 -3.28 -12.82 -16.37
N GLY A 200 -3.87 -12.94 -17.40
CA GLY A 200 -3.31 -13.40 -18.68
C GLY A 200 -2.10 -12.54 -19.14
N ILE A 201 -1.28 -12.13 -18.20
CA ILE A 201 -0.05 -11.39 -18.36
C ILE A 201 1.03 -12.42 -18.66
N ALA A 202 1.36 -12.54 -19.92
CA ALA A 202 2.52 -13.29 -20.35
C ALA A 202 3.78 -12.80 -19.62
N PRO A 203 4.69 -13.73 -19.22
CA PRO A 203 5.88 -13.41 -18.42
C PRO A 203 6.99 -12.68 -19.17
N ASP A 204 6.72 -12.04 -20.31
CA ASP A 204 7.73 -11.57 -21.26
C ASP A 204 8.12 -10.08 -21.13
N ARG A 205 8.08 -9.51 -19.93
CA ARG A 205 8.79 -8.23 -19.70
C ARG A 205 9.78 -8.39 -18.56
N PRO A 206 11.07 -8.63 -18.84
CA PRO A 206 12.11 -8.60 -17.82
C PRO A 206 12.29 -7.14 -17.35
N GLY A 207 12.19 -6.90 -16.05
CA GLY A 207 12.70 -5.68 -15.47
C GLY A 207 11.82 -4.88 -14.54
N LEU A 208 10.67 -5.38 -14.09
CA LEU A 208 9.98 -4.73 -12.96
C LEU A 208 10.41 -5.40 -11.66
N CYS A 209 11.36 -4.78 -10.98
CA CYS A 209 11.62 -5.08 -9.58
C CYS A 209 10.42 -4.63 -8.76
N GLY A 210 9.43 -5.50 -8.60
CA GLY A 210 8.49 -5.42 -7.50
C GLY A 210 9.30 -5.62 -6.23
N GLY A 211 9.80 -4.54 -5.65
CA GLY A 211 10.55 -4.60 -4.44
C GLY A 211 9.64 -4.90 -3.27
N ARG A 212 9.75 -6.09 -2.75
CA ARG A 212 9.70 -6.49 -1.34
C ARG A 212 9.64 -8.02 -1.28
N GLY A 213 10.73 -8.64 -1.75
CA GLY A 213 11.11 -9.96 -1.27
C GLY A 213 12.27 -9.80 -0.31
N PRO A 214 12.43 -10.62 0.72
CA PRO A 214 13.61 -10.58 1.57
C PRO A 214 14.84 -10.78 0.70
N LEU A 215 15.74 -9.80 0.69
CA LEU A 215 17.09 -9.99 0.18
C LEU A 215 17.70 -11.14 0.97
N ARG A 216 17.74 -12.32 0.37
CA ARG A 216 18.48 -13.43 0.95
C ARG A 216 19.94 -12.97 1.02
N HIS A 217 20.47 -12.86 2.24
CA HIS A 217 21.88 -12.69 2.46
C HIS A 217 22.63 -13.83 1.76
N ALA A 218 23.28 -13.53 0.65
CA ALA A 218 24.34 -14.37 0.14
C ALA A 218 25.51 -14.22 1.11
N GLY A 219 25.87 -15.30 1.79
CA GLY A 219 27.05 -15.36 2.63
C GLY A 219 28.32 -15.00 1.84
N PRO A 220 29.42 -14.62 2.50
CA PRO A 220 30.65 -14.22 1.83
C PRO A 220 31.27 -15.45 1.13
N GLY A 221 31.24 -15.49 -0.20
CA GLY A 221 31.90 -16.54 -0.94
C GLY A 221 31.40 -16.90 -2.34
N GLY A 222 30.45 -16.16 -2.94
CA GLY A 222 30.06 -16.41 -4.33
C GLY A 222 30.82 -15.52 -5.33
N PRO A 223 31.24 -16.05 -6.53
CA PRO A 223 31.95 -15.24 -7.52
C PRO A 223 31.04 -14.12 -8.05
N ALA A 224 31.58 -12.90 -8.07
CA ALA A 224 30.93 -11.72 -8.62
C ALA A 224 30.61 -11.94 -10.11
N ALA A 225 29.32 -11.95 -10.45
CA ALA A 225 28.88 -11.88 -11.83
C ALA A 225 29.26 -10.48 -12.36
N ARG A 226 30.24 -10.42 -13.23
CA ARG A 226 30.63 -9.19 -13.94
C ARG A 226 29.51 -8.84 -14.93
N CYS A 227 28.89 -7.68 -14.75
CA CYS A 227 28.08 -7.05 -15.80
C CYS A 227 29.01 -6.83 -17.00
N ARG A 228 28.70 -7.43 -18.15
CA ARG A 228 29.36 -7.11 -19.42
C ARG A 228 28.83 -5.77 -19.90
N GLU A 229 29.71 -4.80 -20.04
CA GLU A 229 29.44 -3.57 -20.76
C GLU A 229 29.12 -3.89 -22.24
N PRO A 230 28.15 -3.20 -22.87
CA PRO A 230 27.95 -3.33 -24.30
C PRO A 230 29.15 -2.70 -25.06
N ALA A 231 29.69 -3.45 -25.99
CA ALA A 231 30.78 -3.06 -26.86
C ALA A 231 30.49 -1.74 -27.58
N GLY A 232 31.53 -0.91 -27.71
CA GLY A 232 31.51 0.45 -28.19
C GLY A 232 30.87 0.66 -29.56
N LEU A 233 30.22 1.78 -29.71
CA LEU A 233 29.90 2.42 -30.97
C LEU A 233 31.16 3.14 -31.49
N ASP A 234 31.69 2.63 -32.56
CA ASP A 234 32.76 3.22 -33.32
C ASP A 234 32.31 4.57 -33.92
N ARG A 235 33.16 5.57 -33.78
CA ARG A 235 32.94 6.89 -34.42
C ARG A 235 33.63 6.90 -35.75
N GLY A 236 32.83 6.92 -36.79
CA GLY A 236 33.21 7.34 -38.12
C GLY A 236 32.42 8.59 -38.50
#